data_eb7c3ceaded9f268840fb48fdae856a8
#
_entry.id   eb7c3ceaded9f268840fb48fdae856a8
#
_cell.length_a   1.000
_cell.length_b   1.000
_cell.length_c   1.000
_cell.angle_alpha   90.00
_cell.angle_beta   90.00
_cell.angle_gamma   90.00
#
_symmetry.space_group_name_H-M   'P 1'
#
loop_
_entity.id
_entity.type
_entity.pdbx_description
1 polymer ?
#
loop_
_entity_poly.entity_id
_entity_poly.type
_entity_poly.pdbx_seq_one_letter_code
_entity_poly.pdbx_strand_id
1 'polypeptide(L)'
;MSIEKRIGEWWWALLEDSMKEAGAAEKAIAISNGRYHQGVPAITVIVDGGWSKRSHKHSYNAKSGVGIIIGKETGKILYLGVRNKYCAVCHKAAGGTIPPHTCFLNWDESSSAMETDIILKGFLQSEEQHGLRYTQFIGDGDSSVHPALVSGVPYGYFIKKLECANHAVKCYRTALENLVHDKPSCKGRGKLTEAMRKNSPRQLEVPS
;
A
#
# COMPACT_ATOMS: atom_id res chain seq x y z
N MET A 1 13.98 -23.53 21.20
CA MET A 1 13.34 -22.60 20.23
C MET A 1 12.14 -23.30 19.62
N SER A 2 10.93 -22.72 19.65
CA SER A 2 9.74 -23.38 19.11
C SER A 2 9.84 -23.52 17.58
N ILE A 3 9.14 -24.50 17.01
CA ILE A 3 9.07 -24.74 15.57
C ILE A 3 8.54 -23.49 14.84
N GLU A 4 7.50 -22.86 15.40
CA GLU A 4 6.91 -21.63 14.87
C GLU A 4 7.91 -20.48 14.74
N LYS A 5 8.79 -20.29 15.73
CA LYS A 5 9.82 -19.25 15.68
C LYS A 5 10.84 -19.54 14.58
N ARG A 6 11.27 -20.79 14.42
CA ARG A 6 12.20 -21.19 13.34
C ARG A 6 11.61 -21.00 11.96
N ILE A 7 10.32 -21.39 11.77
CA ILE A 7 9.60 -21.16 10.52
C ILE A 7 9.50 -19.66 10.22
N GLY A 8 9.16 -18.84 11.24
CA GLY A 8 9.05 -17.39 11.07
C GLY A 8 10.39 -16.74 10.65
N GLU A 9 11.50 -17.12 11.27
CA GLU A 9 12.84 -16.63 10.91
C GLU A 9 13.23 -17.03 9.48
N TRP A 10 12.92 -18.25 9.07
CA TRP A 10 13.19 -18.73 7.72
C TRP A 10 12.33 -18.03 6.65
N TRP A 11 11.04 -17.83 6.93
CA TRP A 11 10.15 -17.08 6.06
C TRP A 11 10.61 -15.62 5.89
N TRP A 12 11.08 -15.01 6.98
CA TRP A 12 11.57 -13.64 6.91
C TRP A 12 12.82 -13.52 6.06
N ALA A 13 13.79 -14.42 6.24
CA ALA A 13 15.01 -14.45 5.42
C ALA A 13 14.69 -14.64 3.93
N LEU A 14 13.77 -15.56 3.60
CA LEU A 14 13.33 -15.79 2.22
C LEU A 14 12.65 -14.55 1.61
N LEU A 15 11.85 -13.83 2.40
CA LEU A 15 11.21 -12.59 1.97
C LEU A 15 12.26 -11.50 1.71
N GLU A 16 13.23 -11.32 2.60
CA GLU A 16 14.30 -10.34 2.41
C GLU A 16 15.11 -10.62 1.13
N ASP A 17 15.46 -11.87 0.88
CA ASP A 17 16.18 -12.25 -0.35
C ASP A 17 15.32 -11.99 -1.60
N SER A 18 14.04 -12.33 -1.56
CA SER A 18 13.11 -12.04 -2.66
C SER A 18 12.98 -10.54 -2.92
N MET A 19 12.94 -9.69 -1.87
CA MET A 19 12.90 -8.23 -2.02
C MET A 19 14.21 -7.68 -2.61
N LYS A 20 15.37 -8.22 -2.23
CA LYS A 20 16.68 -7.83 -2.82
C LYS A 20 16.74 -8.18 -4.30
N GLU A 21 16.32 -9.38 -4.68
CA GLU A 21 16.25 -9.81 -6.08
C GLU A 21 15.30 -8.92 -6.90
N ALA A 22 14.14 -8.59 -6.34
CA ALA A 22 13.18 -7.69 -6.96
C ALA A 22 13.76 -6.29 -7.18
N GLY A 23 14.45 -5.75 -6.16
CA GLY A 23 15.15 -4.47 -6.25
C GLY A 23 16.24 -4.46 -7.30
N ALA A 24 17.04 -5.52 -7.39
CA ALA A 24 18.07 -5.66 -8.42
C ALA A 24 17.48 -5.70 -9.84
N ALA A 25 16.35 -6.39 -10.02
CA ALA A 25 15.65 -6.46 -11.31
C ALA A 25 15.07 -5.10 -11.72
N GLU A 26 14.37 -4.40 -10.82
CA GLU A 26 13.87 -3.04 -11.08
C GLU A 26 15.00 -2.07 -11.40
N LYS A 27 16.12 -2.16 -10.69
CA LYS A 27 17.31 -1.33 -10.93
C LYS A 27 17.90 -1.57 -12.33
N ALA A 28 18.02 -2.82 -12.76
CA ALA A 28 18.51 -3.15 -14.09
C ALA A 28 17.61 -2.57 -15.19
N ILE A 29 16.28 -2.66 -15.01
CA ILE A 29 15.30 -2.08 -15.94
C ILE A 29 15.38 -0.54 -15.94
N ALA A 30 15.54 0.10 -14.78
CA ALA A 30 15.67 1.54 -14.69
C ALA A 30 16.93 2.04 -15.42
N ILE A 31 18.06 1.36 -15.24
CA ILE A 31 19.34 1.66 -15.90
C ILE A 31 19.23 1.48 -17.42
N SER A 32 18.66 0.36 -17.90
CA SER A 32 18.50 0.10 -19.33
C SER A 32 17.61 1.12 -20.04
N ASN A 33 16.64 1.67 -19.30
CA ASN A 33 15.74 2.70 -19.80
C ASN A 33 16.24 4.15 -19.57
N GLY A 34 17.44 4.33 -19.02
CA GLY A 34 18.02 5.64 -18.73
C GLY A 34 17.23 6.44 -17.68
N ARG A 35 16.48 5.77 -16.79
CA ARG A 35 15.66 6.41 -15.77
C ARG A 35 16.49 6.73 -14.53
N TYR A 36 16.85 8.00 -14.34
CA TYR A 36 17.64 8.47 -13.22
C TYR A 36 17.04 9.73 -12.59
N HIS A 37 17.26 9.88 -11.29
CA HIS A 37 17.02 11.11 -10.56
C HIS A 37 18.27 11.47 -9.75
N GLN A 38 18.91 12.59 -10.11
CA GLN A 38 20.17 13.05 -9.47
C GLN A 38 21.24 11.95 -9.39
N GLY A 39 21.44 11.20 -10.48
CA GLY A 39 22.46 10.15 -10.58
C GLY A 39 22.06 8.80 -9.97
N VAL A 40 20.94 8.69 -9.29
CA VAL A 40 20.41 7.42 -8.73
C VAL A 40 19.33 6.87 -9.66
N PRO A 41 19.33 5.55 -9.99
CA PRO A 41 18.28 4.94 -10.77
C PRO A 41 16.91 5.16 -10.11
N ALA A 42 15.91 5.57 -10.92
CA ALA A 42 14.60 5.98 -10.43
C ALA A 42 13.49 5.12 -11.04
N ILE A 43 12.54 4.72 -10.22
CA ILE A 43 11.44 3.83 -10.62
C ILE A 43 10.07 4.35 -10.19
N THR A 44 9.05 3.76 -10.79
CA THR A 44 7.66 3.86 -10.33
C THR A 44 7.34 2.64 -9.47
N VAL A 45 6.63 2.84 -8.37
CA VAL A 45 6.18 1.77 -7.49
C VAL A 45 4.66 1.80 -7.33
N ILE A 46 4.08 0.68 -6.92
CA ILE A 46 2.68 0.58 -6.50
C ILE A 46 2.69 0.44 -4.99
N VAL A 47 1.86 1.21 -4.30
CA VAL A 47 1.72 1.14 -2.85
C VAL A 47 0.30 0.74 -2.48
N ASP A 48 0.18 -0.15 -1.51
CA ASP A 48 -1.11 -0.63 -1.00
C ASP A 48 -1.00 -0.97 0.48
N GLY A 49 -2.11 -0.85 1.18
CA GLY A 49 -2.24 -1.13 2.60
C GLY A 49 -3.40 -2.09 2.91
N GLY A 50 -3.23 -2.86 3.97
CA GLY A 50 -4.26 -3.76 4.46
C GLY A 50 -4.36 -3.75 5.98
N TRP A 51 -5.57 -3.95 6.49
CA TRP A 51 -5.84 -3.98 7.92
C TRP A 51 -6.49 -5.29 8.34
N SER A 52 -6.16 -5.77 9.54
CA SER A 52 -6.69 -7.02 10.13
C SER A 52 -8.21 -7.05 10.28
N LYS A 53 -8.86 -5.90 10.28
CA LYS A 53 -10.30 -5.74 10.30
C LYS A 53 -10.68 -4.56 9.42
N ARG A 54 -11.51 -4.78 8.39
CA ARG A 54 -12.02 -3.68 7.58
C ARG A 54 -12.79 -2.72 8.47
N SER A 55 -12.39 -1.45 8.45
CA SER A 55 -13.16 -0.39 9.09
C SER A 55 -14.47 -0.19 8.34
N HIS A 56 -15.61 -0.40 9.01
CA HIS A 56 -16.90 0.02 8.49
C HIS A 56 -17.16 1.47 8.92
N LYS A 57 -17.26 2.37 7.93
CA LYS A 57 -17.49 3.81 8.13
C LYS A 57 -16.36 4.47 8.97
N HIS A 58 -16.57 5.04 10.09
CA HIS A 58 -15.60 5.86 10.84
C HIS A 58 -14.83 5.16 11.98
N SER A 59 -14.89 3.83 12.12
CA SER A 59 -14.19 3.15 13.21
C SER A 59 -12.86 2.52 12.75
N TYR A 60 -11.79 3.26 12.92
CA TYR A 60 -10.40 2.84 12.65
C TYR A 60 -9.82 2.05 13.84
N ASN A 61 -10.42 0.88 14.15
CA ASN A 61 -10.06 0.05 15.31
C ASN A 61 -9.24 -1.20 14.91
N ALA A 62 -8.53 -1.17 13.79
CA ALA A 62 -7.67 -2.28 13.41
C ALA A 62 -6.52 -2.45 14.41
N LYS A 63 -6.31 -3.67 14.88
CA LYS A 63 -5.21 -4.00 15.80
C LYS A 63 -3.89 -4.20 15.07
N SER A 64 -3.92 -4.48 13.78
CA SER A 64 -2.73 -4.59 12.94
C SER A 64 -3.00 -4.09 11.53
N GLY A 65 -1.97 -3.56 10.90
CA GLY A 65 -1.95 -3.14 9.52
C GLY A 65 -0.68 -3.61 8.84
N VAL A 66 -0.75 -3.83 7.54
CA VAL A 66 0.37 -4.14 6.66
C VAL A 66 0.42 -3.10 5.55
N GLY A 67 1.62 -2.70 5.15
CA GLY A 67 1.85 -1.88 3.97
C GLY A 67 2.86 -2.57 3.07
N ILE A 68 2.67 -2.48 1.77
CA ILE A 68 3.55 -3.06 0.76
C ILE A 68 3.93 -2.03 -0.28
N ILE A 69 5.15 -2.18 -0.81
CA ILE A 69 5.65 -1.46 -1.97
C ILE A 69 6.04 -2.48 -3.02
N ILE A 70 5.48 -2.35 -4.21
CA ILE A 70 5.66 -3.28 -5.33
C ILE A 70 6.33 -2.52 -6.48
N GLY A 71 7.35 -3.09 -7.10
CA GLY A 71 7.96 -2.56 -8.32
C GLY A 71 6.98 -2.65 -9.48
N LYS A 72 6.76 -1.53 -10.20
CA LYS A 72 5.78 -1.48 -11.28
C LYS A 72 6.13 -2.39 -12.45
N GLU A 73 7.40 -2.49 -12.80
CA GLU A 73 7.85 -3.25 -13.97
C GLU A 73 7.89 -4.75 -13.72
N THR A 74 8.31 -5.15 -12.51
CA THR A 74 8.45 -6.57 -12.14
C THR A 74 7.20 -7.17 -11.50
N GLY A 75 6.32 -6.36 -10.94
CA GLY A 75 5.20 -6.80 -10.12
C GLY A 75 5.61 -7.48 -8.81
N LYS A 76 6.89 -7.35 -8.39
CA LYS A 76 7.43 -8.01 -7.19
C LYS A 76 7.48 -7.04 -6.00
N ILE A 77 7.40 -7.60 -4.80
CA ILE A 77 7.48 -6.83 -3.55
C ILE A 77 8.90 -6.30 -3.35
N LEU A 78 9.05 -5.00 -3.14
CA LEU A 78 10.28 -4.32 -2.80
C LEU A 78 10.38 -4.02 -1.29
N TYR A 79 9.25 -3.83 -0.65
CA TYR A 79 9.19 -3.56 0.79
C TYR A 79 7.87 -4.06 1.36
N LEU A 80 7.93 -4.63 2.56
CA LEU A 80 6.77 -5.03 3.36
C LEU A 80 7.01 -4.61 4.81
N GLY A 81 6.03 -3.94 5.39
CA GLY A 81 6.05 -3.57 6.80
C GLY A 81 4.75 -3.93 7.50
N VAL A 82 4.85 -4.20 8.80
CA VAL A 82 3.71 -4.52 9.66
C VAL A 82 3.70 -3.60 10.86
N ARG A 83 2.53 -3.08 11.22
CA ARG A 83 2.28 -2.38 12.49
C ARG A 83 1.26 -3.16 13.29
N ASN A 84 1.52 -3.29 14.58
CA ASN A 84 0.70 -4.09 15.48
C ASN A 84 0.52 -3.39 16.84
N LYS A 85 -0.73 -3.16 17.22
CA LYS A 85 -1.16 -2.51 18.47
C LYS A 85 -1.44 -3.51 19.59
N TYR A 86 -1.28 -4.80 19.34
CA TYR A 86 -1.71 -5.82 20.28
C TYR A 86 -0.67 -6.91 20.46
N CYS A 87 -0.38 -7.19 21.73
CA CYS A 87 0.36 -8.37 22.14
C CYS A 87 -0.46 -9.13 23.19
N ALA A 88 -0.75 -10.39 22.96
CA ALA A 88 -1.56 -11.20 23.87
C ALA A 88 -0.90 -11.38 25.26
N VAL A 89 0.41 -11.48 25.29
CA VAL A 89 1.18 -11.64 26.56
C VAL A 89 1.12 -10.34 27.36
N CYS A 90 1.42 -9.20 26.71
CA CYS A 90 1.34 -7.88 27.37
C CYS A 90 -0.08 -7.60 27.85
N HIS A 91 -1.09 -7.93 27.04
CA HIS A 91 -2.49 -7.71 27.40
C HIS A 91 -2.93 -8.55 28.61
N LYS A 92 -2.54 -9.82 28.67
CA LYS A 92 -2.85 -10.69 29.81
C LYS A 92 -2.15 -10.28 31.09
N ALA A 93 -0.95 -9.68 30.97
CA ALA A 93 -0.17 -9.21 32.11
C ALA A 93 -0.54 -7.78 32.55
N ALA A 94 -1.59 -7.15 31.95
CA ALA A 94 -2.01 -5.80 32.27
C ALA A 94 -2.28 -5.65 33.79
N GLY A 95 -1.44 -4.86 34.46
CA GLY A 95 -1.47 -4.66 35.92
C GLY A 95 -0.55 -5.59 36.74
N GLY A 96 0.22 -6.48 36.10
CA GLY A 96 1.18 -7.38 36.75
C GLY A 96 2.55 -7.40 36.05
N THR A 97 3.43 -8.29 36.49
CA THR A 97 4.76 -8.48 35.92
C THR A 97 4.64 -9.13 34.53
N ILE A 98 5.17 -8.47 33.51
CA ILE A 98 5.19 -9.01 32.14
C ILE A 98 6.30 -10.06 32.04
N PRO A 99 5.99 -11.33 31.74
CA PRO A 99 7.02 -12.36 31.57
C PRO A 99 7.87 -12.08 30.33
N PRO A 100 9.14 -12.53 30.30
CA PRO A 100 9.99 -12.45 29.12
C PRO A 100 9.32 -13.13 27.91
N HIS A 101 9.14 -12.39 26.81
CA HIS A 101 8.55 -12.90 25.58
C HIS A 101 9.00 -12.11 24.35
N THR A 102 8.81 -12.66 23.16
CA THR A 102 8.94 -11.91 21.91
C THR A 102 7.68 -11.04 21.75
N CYS A 103 7.85 -9.73 21.93
CA CYS A 103 6.74 -8.80 21.85
C CYS A 103 6.56 -8.31 20.40
N PHE A 104 5.33 -8.41 19.88
CA PHE A 104 4.97 -7.93 18.54
C PHE A 104 4.29 -6.56 18.58
N LEU A 105 4.14 -5.94 19.75
CA LEU A 105 3.64 -4.59 19.88
C LEU A 105 4.69 -3.61 19.33
N ASN A 106 4.38 -2.91 18.25
CA ASN A 106 5.29 -1.98 17.61
C ASN A 106 4.58 -0.71 17.09
N TRP A 107 3.35 -0.47 17.56
CA TRP A 107 2.55 0.67 17.16
C TRP A 107 1.60 1.12 18.28
N ASP A 108 1.54 2.42 18.53
CA ASP A 108 0.72 3.05 19.57
C ASP A 108 -0.21 4.14 19.03
N GLU A 109 0.05 4.61 17.80
CA GLU A 109 -0.76 5.65 17.16
C GLU A 109 -2.06 5.10 16.53
N SER A 110 -2.76 5.93 15.76
CA SER A 110 -4.01 5.56 15.08
C SER A 110 -3.80 4.45 14.05
N SER A 111 -4.83 3.65 13.81
CA SER A 111 -4.75 2.59 12.79
C SER A 111 -4.67 3.17 11.36
N SER A 112 -5.19 4.37 11.14
CA SER A 112 -5.11 5.06 9.84
C SER A 112 -3.69 5.52 9.49
N ALA A 113 -2.84 5.76 10.50
CA ALA A 113 -1.46 6.18 10.28
C ALA A 113 -0.49 5.00 10.00
N MET A 114 -0.92 3.75 10.24
CA MET A 114 -0.07 2.56 10.04
C MET A 114 0.46 2.45 8.63
N GLU A 115 -0.39 2.60 7.62
CA GLU A 115 0.00 2.52 6.21
C GLU A 115 1.00 3.61 5.84
N THR A 116 0.68 4.85 6.21
CA THR A 116 1.54 6.01 5.93
C THR A 116 2.94 5.83 6.51
N ASP A 117 3.04 5.37 7.76
CA ASP A 117 4.33 5.14 8.41
C ASP A 117 5.11 3.99 7.75
N ILE A 118 4.44 2.89 7.40
CA ILE A 118 5.09 1.76 6.72
C ILE A 118 5.64 2.18 5.36
N ILE A 119 4.83 2.88 4.56
CA ILE A 119 5.23 3.31 3.22
C ILE A 119 6.36 4.34 3.29
N LEU A 120 6.26 5.33 4.19
CA LEU A 120 7.32 6.31 4.43
C LEU A 120 8.64 5.62 4.78
N LYS A 121 8.62 4.64 5.66
CA LYS A 121 9.81 3.87 6.03
C LYS A 121 10.41 3.12 4.84
N GLY A 122 9.59 2.52 3.99
CA GLY A 122 10.07 1.83 2.78
C GLY A 122 10.71 2.78 1.78
N PHE A 123 10.19 4.01 1.62
CA PHE A 123 10.80 5.04 0.78
C PHE A 123 12.14 5.52 1.34
N LEU A 124 12.24 5.73 2.65
CA LEU A 124 13.48 6.14 3.31
C LEU A 124 14.59 5.09 3.16
N GLN A 125 14.25 3.81 3.16
CA GLN A 125 15.19 2.71 3.04
C GLN A 125 15.53 2.33 1.58
N SER A 126 14.85 2.89 0.60
CA SER A 126 14.94 2.47 -0.81
C SER A 126 16.35 2.61 -1.41
N GLU A 127 17.07 3.67 -1.08
CA GLU A 127 18.44 3.89 -1.56
C GLU A 127 19.42 2.91 -0.88
N GLU A 128 19.29 2.70 0.43
CA GLU A 128 20.16 1.79 1.18
C GLU A 128 19.94 0.33 0.77
N GLN A 129 18.68 -0.11 0.68
CA GLN A 129 18.35 -1.51 0.41
C GLN A 129 18.52 -1.91 -1.05
N HIS A 130 18.18 -1.02 -1.98
CA HIS A 130 18.10 -1.34 -3.41
C HIS A 130 18.97 -0.45 -4.30
N GLY A 131 19.49 0.67 -3.77
CA GLY A 131 20.15 1.72 -4.58
C GLY A 131 19.19 2.32 -5.60
N LEU A 132 17.94 2.54 -5.21
CA LEU A 132 16.83 3.05 -6.02
C LEU A 132 16.16 4.25 -5.37
N ARG A 133 15.65 5.19 -6.17
CA ARG A 133 14.71 6.22 -5.74
C ARG A 133 13.32 5.92 -6.29
N TYR A 134 12.31 5.98 -5.43
CA TYR A 134 10.92 5.83 -5.83
C TYR A 134 10.34 7.21 -6.12
N THR A 135 10.50 7.68 -7.38
CA THR A 135 10.10 9.04 -7.79
C THR A 135 8.65 9.15 -8.22
N GLN A 136 7.99 8.03 -8.43
CA GLN A 136 6.56 7.96 -8.71
C GLN A 136 5.94 6.81 -7.94
N PHE A 137 4.71 7.00 -7.46
CA PHE A 137 3.95 5.89 -6.90
C PHE A 137 2.50 5.91 -7.35
N ILE A 138 1.94 4.72 -7.53
CA ILE A 138 0.54 4.48 -7.84
C ILE A 138 -0.12 4.04 -6.54
N GLY A 139 -1.16 4.75 -6.12
CA GLY A 139 -1.91 4.45 -4.88
C GLY A 139 -3.35 4.91 -4.98
N ASP A 140 -4.11 4.64 -3.93
CA ASP A 140 -5.53 5.04 -3.85
C ASP A 140 -5.68 6.57 -3.70
N GLY A 141 -6.86 7.10 -4.14
CA GLY A 141 -7.17 8.52 -4.24
C GLY A 141 -6.98 9.33 -2.94
N ASP A 142 -7.43 8.79 -1.82
CA ASP A 142 -7.51 9.51 -0.53
C ASP A 142 -6.34 9.23 0.42
N SER A 143 -5.17 8.85 -0.09
CA SER A 143 -4.09 8.44 0.78
C SER A 143 -3.36 9.64 1.42
N SER A 144 -3.18 9.61 2.74
CA SER A 144 -2.32 10.50 3.52
C SER A 144 -0.82 10.27 3.25
N VAL A 145 -0.50 9.27 2.45
CA VAL A 145 0.85 8.85 2.11
C VAL A 145 1.61 9.93 1.36
N HIS A 146 1.01 10.56 0.35
CA HIS A 146 1.71 11.56 -0.47
C HIS A 146 2.25 12.76 0.33
N PRO A 147 1.46 13.45 1.18
CA PRO A 147 1.98 14.52 2.02
C PRO A 147 3.12 14.08 2.94
N ALA A 148 3.01 12.88 3.51
CA ALA A 148 4.06 12.33 4.38
C ALA A 148 5.36 12.03 3.61
N LEU A 149 5.27 11.52 2.39
CA LEU A 149 6.44 11.30 1.52
C LEU A 149 7.10 12.60 1.11
N VAL A 150 6.31 13.62 0.74
CA VAL A 150 6.83 14.96 0.36
C VAL A 150 7.61 15.59 1.49
N SER A 151 7.14 15.48 2.73
CA SER A 151 7.79 16.10 3.89
C SER A 151 8.88 15.23 4.53
N GLY A 152 8.78 13.90 4.43
CA GLY A 152 9.62 12.98 5.18
C GLY A 152 10.78 12.37 4.40
N VAL A 153 10.73 12.36 3.07
CA VAL A 153 11.79 11.76 2.23
C VAL A 153 12.75 12.85 1.71
N PRO A 154 14.08 12.67 1.70
CA PRO A 154 15.03 13.68 1.24
C PRO A 154 14.78 14.21 -0.18
N TYR A 155 14.26 13.36 -1.07
CA TYR A 155 13.85 13.72 -2.44
C TYR A 155 12.32 13.84 -2.60
N GLY A 156 11.58 13.98 -1.50
CA GLY A 156 10.12 13.94 -1.44
C GLY A 156 9.41 14.95 -2.35
N TYR A 157 9.96 16.15 -2.51
CA TYR A 157 9.43 17.17 -3.41
C TYR A 157 9.28 16.69 -4.87
N PHE A 158 10.10 15.74 -5.30
CA PHE A 158 10.07 15.20 -6.65
C PHE A 158 9.16 13.97 -6.79
N ILE A 159 8.60 13.47 -5.69
CA ILE A 159 7.72 12.30 -5.72
C ILE A 159 6.36 12.69 -6.30
N LYS A 160 5.97 11.98 -7.36
CA LYS A 160 4.68 12.17 -8.03
C LYS A 160 3.73 11.05 -7.67
N LYS A 161 2.53 11.39 -7.22
CA LYS A 161 1.42 10.45 -7.06
C LYS A 161 0.73 10.25 -8.40
N LEU A 162 0.47 9.01 -8.76
CA LEU A 162 -0.37 8.58 -9.87
C LEU A 162 -1.59 7.88 -9.31
N GLU A 163 -2.76 8.22 -9.83
CA GLU A 163 -4.00 7.57 -9.41
C GLU A 163 -4.10 6.14 -9.97
N CYS A 164 -4.56 5.22 -9.13
CA CYS A 164 -4.82 3.85 -9.55
C CYS A 164 -6.00 3.81 -10.53
N ALA A 165 -5.78 3.34 -11.77
CA ALA A 165 -6.81 3.25 -12.80
C ALA A 165 -8.01 2.41 -12.35
N ASN A 166 -7.76 1.29 -11.67
CA ASN A 166 -8.82 0.41 -11.14
C ASN A 166 -9.67 1.14 -10.09
N HIS A 167 -9.05 1.97 -9.25
CA HIS A 167 -9.77 2.77 -8.26
C HIS A 167 -10.65 3.83 -8.95
N ALA A 168 -10.11 4.54 -9.94
CA ALA A 168 -10.85 5.52 -10.72
C ALA A 168 -12.08 4.90 -11.42
N VAL A 169 -11.91 3.74 -12.06
CA VAL A 169 -13.00 2.97 -12.69
C VAL A 169 -14.06 2.56 -11.67
N LYS A 170 -13.64 2.08 -10.49
CA LYS A 170 -14.54 1.69 -9.40
C LYS A 170 -15.33 2.89 -8.85
N CYS A 171 -14.68 4.03 -8.64
CA CYS A 171 -15.33 5.26 -8.20
C CYS A 171 -16.35 5.75 -9.24
N TYR A 172 -15.98 5.76 -10.51
CA TYR A 172 -16.88 6.11 -11.61
C TYR A 172 -18.11 5.19 -11.67
N ARG A 173 -17.90 3.87 -11.57
CA ARG A 173 -18.98 2.89 -11.52
C ARG A 173 -19.93 3.16 -10.36
N THR A 174 -19.39 3.36 -9.15
CA THR A 174 -20.21 3.65 -7.96
C THR A 174 -20.98 4.97 -8.13
N ALA A 175 -20.35 6.00 -8.69
CA ALA A 175 -21.03 7.27 -8.96
C ALA A 175 -22.20 7.10 -9.94
N LEU A 176 -22.04 6.31 -11.01
CA LEU A 176 -23.12 5.98 -11.93
C LEU A 176 -24.24 5.18 -11.24
N GLU A 177 -23.91 4.26 -10.37
CA GLU A 177 -24.87 3.47 -9.60
C GLU A 177 -25.72 4.36 -8.69
N ASN A 178 -25.08 5.26 -7.95
CA ASN A 178 -25.75 6.21 -7.08
C ASN A 178 -26.62 7.20 -7.88
N LEU A 179 -26.14 7.71 -9.01
CA LEU A 179 -26.88 8.64 -9.84
C LEU A 179 -28.23 8.06 -10.32
N VAL A 180 -28.26 6.78 -10.69
CA VAL A 180 -29.49 6.09 -11.09
C VAL A 180 -30.41 5.81 -9.90
N HIS A 181 -29.83 5.57 -8.73
CA HIS A 181 -30.61 5.29 -7.50
C HIS A 181 -31.24 6.55 -6.93
N ASP A 182 -30.48 7.63 -6.84
CA ASP A 182 -30.86 8.85 -6.12
C ASP A 182 -31.62 9.86 -7.01
N LYS A 183 -31.53 9.73 -8.35
CA LYS A 183 -32.19 10.64 -9.30
C LYS A 183 -33.12 9.90 -10.28
N PRO A 184 -34.40 9.75 -9.93
CA PRO A 184 -35.40 9.14 -10.82
C PRO A 184 -35.47 9.79 -12.20
N SER A 185 -35.09 11.09 -12.30
CA SER A 185 -35.00 11.82 -13.59
C SER A 185 -33.98 11.22 -14.57
N CYS A 186 -33.01 10.42 -14.08
CA CYS A 186 -32.06 9.71 -14.94
C CYS A 186 -32.60 8.39 -15.51
N LYS A 187 -33.84 8.01 -15.17
CA LYS A 187 -34.52 6.81 -15.67
C LYS A 187 -35.43 7.20 -16.85
N GLY A 188 -35.66 6.27 -17.77
CA GLY A 188 -36.60 6.38 -18.86
C GLY A 188 -35.96 6.37 -20.25
N ARG A 189 -36.78 6.58 -21.30
CA ARG A 189 -36.36 6.52 -22.70
C ARG A 189 -35.32 7.61 -23.01
N GLY A 190 -34.15 7.23 -23.55
CA GLY A 190 -33.07 8.16 -23.86
C GLY A 190 -32.21 8.54 -22.63
N LYS A 191 -32.46 7.95 -21.48
CA LYS A 191 -31.70 8.17 -20.22
C LYS A 191 -30.89 6.94 -19.85
N LEU A 192 -30.04 7.07 -18.82
CA LEU A 192 -29.17 6.00 -18.37
C LEU A 192 -30.00 4.81 -17.89
N THR A 193 -29.96 3.69 -18.59
CA THR A 193 -30.62 2.45 -18.20
C THR A 193 -29.71 1.59 -17.34
N GLU A 194 -30.28 0.61 -16.62
CA GLU A 194 -29.49 -0.34 -15.83
C GLU A 194 -28.51 -1.16 -16.70
N ALA A 195 -28.95 -1.52 -17.92
CA ALA A 195 -28.10 -2.24 -18.86
C ALA A 195 -26.91 -1.38 -19.33
N MET A 196 -27.14 -0.11 -19.64
CA MET A 196 -26.08 0.83 -20.04
C MET A 196 -25.09 1.05 -18.88
N ARG A 197 -25.60 1.19 -17.66
CA ARG A 197 -24.78 1.30 -16.46
C ARG A 197 -23.90 0.07 -16.22
N LYS A 198 -24.44 -1.15 -16.35
CA LYS A 198 -23.70 -2.40 -16.18
C LYS A 198 -22.64 -2.62 -17.26
N ASN A 199 -22.86 -2.12 -18.46
CA ASN A 199 -21.94 -2.29 -19.58
C ASN A 199 -20.88 -1.17 -19.67
N SER A 200 -21.16 0.02 -19.14
CA SER A 200 -20.25 1.16 -19.17
C SER A 200 -18.86 0.89 -18.54
N PRO A 201 -18.74 0.21 -17.39
CA PRO A 201 -17.43 -0.10 -16.80
C PRO A 201 -16.58 -1.05 -17.63
N ARG A 202 -17.19 -1.98 -18.39
CA ARG A 202 -16.44 -2.94 -19.22
C ARG A 202 -15.70 -2.27 -20.38
N GLN A 203 -16.17 -1.10 -20.82
CA GLN A 203 -15.52 -0.32 -21.88
C GLN A 203 -14.34 0.51 -21.36
N LEU A 204 -14.23 0.65 -20.02
CA LEU A 204 -13.18 1.40 -19.34
C LEU A 204 -12.08 0.49 -18.76
N GLU A 205 -12.23 -0.83 -18.88
CA GLU A 205 -11.15 -1.76 -18.53
C GLU A 205 -10.00 -1.56 -19.51
N VAL A 206 -8.91 -1.01 -19.01
CA VAL A 206 -7.67 -0.86 -19.78
C VAL A 206 -7.17 -2.26 -20.10
N PRO A 207 -6.90 -2.62 -21.37
CA PRO A 207 -6.29 -3.91 -21.66
C PRO A 207 -4.97 -4.04 -20.93
N SER A 208 -4.82 -5.21 -20.29
CA SER A 208 -3.61 -5.61 -19.55
C SER A 208 -2.39 -5.72 -20.44
#